data_4c0c69f705db82be148c01192c3f41a3
#
_entry.id   4c0c69f705db82be148c01192c3f41a3
#
_cell.length_a   1.000
_cell.length_b   1.000
_cell.length_c   1.000
_cell.angle_alpha   90.00
_cell.angle_beta   90.00
_cell.angle_gamma   90.00
#
_symmetry.space_group_name_H-M   'P 1'
#
loop_
_entity.id
_entity.type
_entity.pdbx_description
1 polymer ?
#
loop_
_entity_poly.entity_id
_entity_poly.type
_entity_poly.pdbx_seq_one_letter_code
_entity_poly.pdbx_strand_id
1 'polypeptide(L)'
;MTQENKDKQIDENHSFSAKVKNYLRNLVDFSHYDTKTLLYIILFVILIVLSLGLFIYNYFFDPTFLYTIVVNLFVNPIQALGFLGIFFFIGIMALQGLIVPLPSEIVLLATGMIWGLFLGGFMGIIGSLAAGVLCFYVSKKGGRPLAEKFVGKKAINMADAFIEKYGIWAILISRVLPFIAFDPISYTSGLVGMDVKKYTLGTLIGAIPRAFFFAWLGSLFGVDPNNPNIEAQSALFNIILLIIVGVLAIIFIAYYLFARFYEKKKSVNNLD
;
A
#
# COMPACT_ATOMS: atom_id res chain seq x y z
N MET A 1 37.85 25.48 -28.63
CA MET A 1 37.15 24.17 -28.53
C MET A 1 37.45 23.47 -29.86
N THR A 2 38.36 22.52 -29.82
CA THR A 2 38.86 21.81 -31.01
C THR A 2 37.79 20.84 -31.53
N GLN A 3 37.81 20.66 -32.88
CA GLN A 3 36.86 19.78 -33.61
C GLN A 3 36.75 18.38 -32.99
N GLU A 4 37.85 17.85 -32.47
CA GLU A 4 37.98 16.58 -31.77
C GLU A 4 37.13 16.47 -30.50
N ASN A 5 36.90 17.58 -29.76
CA ASN A 5 36.02 17.60 -28.59
C ASN A 5 34.53 17.63 -28.95
N LYS A 6 34.18 18.15 -30.14
CA LYS A 6 32.81 18.10 -30.65
C LYS A 6 32.44 16.69 -31.11
N ASP A 7 33.34 15.99 -31.76
CA ASP A 7 33.11 14.64 -32.28
C ASP A 7 33.02 13.63 -31.16
N LYS A 8 33.80 13.76 -30.06
CA LYS A 8 33.65 12.94 -28.84
C LYS A 8 32.32 13.17 -28.12
N GLN A 9 31.84 14.41 -28.02
CA GLN A 9 30.53 14.71 -27.42
C GLN A 9 29.36 14.17 -28.26
N ILE A 10 29.48 14.16 -29.58
CA ILE A 10 28.47 13.61 -30.48
C ILE A 10 28.42 12.10 -30.36
N ASP A 11 29.57 11.42 -30.26
CA ASP A 11 29.65 9.95 -30.08
C ASP A 11 29.16 9.49 -28.72
N GLU A 12 29.44 10.22 -27.63
CA GLU A 12 28.89 9.92 -26.28
C GLU A 12 27.38 10.11 -26.22
N ASN A 13 26.83 11.16 -26.85
CA ASN A 13 25.38 11.37 -26.91
C ASN A 13 24.68 10.31 -27.77
N HIS A 14 25.26 9.86 -28.87
CA HIS A 14 24.74 8.75 -29.69
C HIS A 14 24.80 7.41 -28.92
N SER A 15 25.87 7.16 -28.18
CA SER A 15 26.03 5.99 -27.33
C SER A 15 25.02 5.97 -26.15
N PHE A 16 24.77 7.13 -25.51
CA PHE A 16 23.81 7.27 -24.43
C PHE A 16 22.38 7.07 -24.94
N SER A 17 22.00 7.71 -26.04
CA SER A 17 20.69 7.56 -26.68
C SER A 17 20.43 6.11 -27.12
N ALA A 18 21.43 5.43 -27.68
CA ALA A 18 21.33 4.01 -28.05
C ALA A 18 21.18 3.10 -26.84
N LYS A 19 21.91 3.38 -25.74
CA LYS A 19 21.76 2.63 -24.46
C LYS A 19 20.38 2.82 -23.84
N VAL A 20 19.87 4.05 -23.81
CA VAL A 20 18.53 4.36 -23.31
C VAL A 20 17.46 3.69 -24.18
N LYS A 21 17.59 3.74 -25.50
CA LYS A 21 16.67 3.10 -26.44
C LYS A 21 16.65 1.58 -26.29
N ASN A 22 17.81 0.94 -26.14
CA ASN A 22 17.91 -0.50 -25.89
C ASN A 22 17.36 -0.88 -24.50
N TYR A 23 17.59 -0.07 -23.49
CA TYR A 23 17.02 -0.27 -22.15
C TYR A 23 15.49 -0.17 -22.17
N LEU A 24 14.94 0.86 -22.83
CA LEU A 24 13.50 1.03 -23.02
C LEU A 24 12.90 -0.12 -23.86
N ARG A 25 13.60 -0.56 -24.90
CA ARG A 25 13.16 -1.70 -25.71
C ARG A 25 13.10 -3.01 -24.92
N ASN A 26 14.10 -3.24 -24.04
CA ASN A 26 14.11 -4.42 -23.17
C ASN A 26 13.05 -4.33 -22.05
N LEU A 27 12.69 -3.12 -21.59
CA LEU A 27 11.58 -2.90 -20.65
C LEU A 27 10.21 -3.17 -21.28
N VAL A 28 10.07 -3.01 -22.59
CA VAL A 28 8.81 -3.20 -23.35
C VAL A 28 8.78 -4.55 -24.06
N ASP A 29 9.84 -5.37 -23.94
CA ASP A 29 9.86 -6.73 -24.51
C ASP A 29 9.09 -7.70 -23.60
N PHE A 30 7.81 -7.82 -23.88
CA PHE A 30 6.89 -8.71 -23.17
C PHE A 30 6.86 -10.14 -23.76
N SER A 31 7.71 -10.47 -24.75
CA SER A 31 7.71 -11.76 -25.46
C SER A 31 8.01 -12.96 -24.56
N HIS A 32 8.63 -12.73 -23.40
CA HIS A 32 9.01 -13.78 -22.43
C HIS A 32 8.01 -13.97 -21.28
N TYR A 33 6.91 -13.21 -21.23
CA TYR A 33 5.94 -13.30 -20.14
C TYR A 33 4.73 -14.14 -20.56
N ASP A 34 4.30 -15.05 -19.66
CA ASP A 34 3.04 -15.77 -19.81
C ASP A 34 1.86 -14.77 -19.83
N THR A 35 0.82 -15.12 -20.59
CA THR A 35 -0.39 -14.28 -20.77
C THR A 35 -0.98 -13.78 -19.45
N LYS A 36 -0.93 -14.61 -18.40
CA LYS A 36 -1.41 -14.21 -17.05
C LYS A 36 -0.53 -13.11 -16.43
N THR A 37 0.78 -13.24 -16.57
CA THR A 37 1.72 -12.23 -16.08
C THR A 37 1.55 -10.92 -16.83
N LEU A 38 1.34 -10.97 -18.15
CA LEU A 38 1.04 -9.79 -18.96
C LEU A 38 -0.25 -9.10 -18.51
N LEU A 39 -1.30 -9.87 -18.23
CA LEU A 39 -2.57 -9.33 -17.71
C LEU A 39 -2.36 -8.59 -16.36
N TYR A 40 -1.55 -9.16 -15.45
CA TYR A 40 -1.24 -8.48 -14.17
C TYR A 40 -0.43 -7.21 -14.35
N ILE A 41 0.53 -7.19 -15.28
CA ILE A 41 1.32 -5.99 -15.60
C ILE A 41 0.39 -4.91 -16.17
N ILE A 42 -0.47 -5.26 -17.13
CA ILE A 42 -1.43 -4.33 -17.71
C ILE A 42 -2.37 -3.77 -16.64
N LEU A 43 -2.94 -4.63 -15.79
CA LEU A 43 -3.80 -4.20 -14.70
C LEU A 43 -3.07 -3.26 -13.74
N PHE A 44 -1.82 -3.57 -13.40
CA PHE A 44 -1.00 -2.73 -12.53
C PHE A 44 -0.71 -1.36 -13.15
N VAL A 45 -0.38 -1.33 -14.44
CA VAL A 45 -0.18 -0.06 -15.20
C VAL A 45 -1.47 0.74 -15.25
N ILE A 46 -2.61 0.10 -15.51
CA ILE A 46 -3.93 0.78 -15.50
C ILE A 46 -4.21 1.38 -14.12
N LEU A 47 -3.93 0.66 -13.04
CA LEU A 47 -4.12 1.18 -11.67
C LEU A 47 -3.20 2.37 -11.38
N ILE A 48 -1.95 2.34 -11.83
CA ILE A 48 -1.03 3.49 -11.70
C ILE A 48 -1.57 4.69 -12.48
N VAL A 49 -1.94 4.50 -13.74
CA VAL A 49 -2.45 5.58 -14.59
C VAL A 49 -3.74 6.17 -14.03
N LEU A 50 -4.65 5.31 -13.54
CA LEU A 50 -5.88 5.74 -12.87
C LEU A 50 -5.58 6.54 -11.60
N SER A 51 -4.67 6.04 -10.76
CA SER A 51 -4.26 6.71 -9.51
C SER A 51 -3.64 8.09 -9.78
N LEU A 52 -2.74 8.18 -10.78
CA LEU A 52 -2.16 9.44 -11.21
C LEU A 52 -3.22 10.38 -11.80
N GLY A 53 -4.14 9.85 -12.60
CA GLY A 53 -5.26 10.60 -13.16
C GLY A 53 -6.16 11.21 -12.08
N LEU A 54 -6.52 10.41 -11.07
CA LEU A 54 -7.31 10.89 -9.92
C LEU A 54 -6.56 11.95 -9.12
N PHE A 55 -5.25 11.78 -8.94
CA PHE A 55 -4.40 12.74 -8.24
C PHE A 55 -4.32 14.07 -9.01
N ILE A 56 -4.08 14.02 -10.32
CA ILE A 56 -4.06 15.19 -11.20
C ILE A 56 -5.44 15.88 -11.21
N TYR A 57 -6.52 15.11 -11.34
CA TYR A 57 -7.87 15.65 -11.28
C TYR A 57 -8.15 16.40 -9.98
N ASN A 58 -7.80 15.79 -8.84
CA ASN A 58 -7.96 16.42 -7.53
C ASN A 58 -7.16 17.73 -7.38
N TYR A 59 -5.95 17.80 -7.95
CA TYR A 59 -5.12 19.00 -7.79
C TYR A 59 -5.47 20.13 -8.73
N PHE A 60 -5.90 19.84 -9.97
CA PHE A 60 -6.08 20.84 -11.01
C PHE A 60 -7.54 21.18 -11.31
N PHE A 61 -8.49 20.29 -10.98
CA PHE A 61 -9.89 20.47 -11.35
C PHE A 61 -10.81 20.58 -10.12
N ASP A 62 -10.69 19.69 -9.15
CA ASP A 62 -11.53 19.70 -7.96
C ASP A 62 -10.73 19.30 -6.71
N PRO A 63 -10.23 20.28 -5.94
CA PRO A 63 -9.44 20.02 -4.72
C PRO A 63 -10.21 19.30 -3.61
N THR A 64 -11.52 19.18 -3.71
CA THR A 64 -12.37 18.50 -2.73
C THR A 64 -12.65 17.04 -3.07
N PHE A 65 -12.32 16.64 -4.29
CA PHE A 65 -12.73 15.36 -4.88
C PHE A 65 -12.32 14.13 -4.05
N LEU A 66 -11.04 13.97 -3.76
CA LEU A 66 -10.55 12.79 -3.02
C LEU A 66 -11.08 12.77 -1.58
N TYR A 67 -11.15 13.93 -0.93
CA TYR A 67 -11.73 14.06 0.40
C TYR A 67 -13.21 13.66 0.38
N THR A 68 -13.97 14.17 -0.57
CA THR A 68 -15.40 13.88 -0.74
C THR A 68 -15.66 12.41 -1.03
N ILE A 69 -14.80 11.75 -1.80
CA ILE A 69 -14.88 10.29 -2.01
C ILE A 69 -14.77 9.55 -0.68
N VAL A 70 -13.77 9.87 0.14
CA VAL A 70 -13.57 9.21 1.44
C VAL A 70 -14.78 9.43 2.34
N VAL A 71 -15.26 10.67 2.39
CA VAL A 71 -16.43 11.03 3.21
C VAL A 71 -17.68 10.30 2.75
N ASN A 72 -17.99 10.32 1.46
CA ASN A 72 -19.22 9.74 0.93
C ASN A 72 -19.22 8.21 0.92
N LEU A 73 -18.07 7.57 0.69
CA LEU A 73 -18.00 6.10 0.65
C LEU A 73 -17.85 5.45 2.03
N PHE A 74 -17.22 6.14 2.98
CA PHE A 74 -16.92 5.54 4.28
C PHE A 74 -17.53 6.30 5.45
N VAL A 75 -17.30 7.63 5.54
CA VAL A 75 -17.69 8.39 6.73
C VAL A 75 -19.21 8.51 6.84
N ASN A 76 -19.86 9.04 5.82
CA ASN A 76 -21.31 9.25 5.83
C ASN A 76 -22.13 7.97 6.03
N PRO A 77 -21.86 6.84 5.34
CA PRO A 77 -22.62 5.61 5.55
C PRO A 77 -22.44 5.06 6.98
N ILE A 78 -21.23 5.14 7.54
CA ILE A 78 -20.97 4.66 8.90
C ILE A 78 -21.69 5.55 9.92
N GLN A 79 -21.64 6.86 9.77
CA GLN A 79 -22.33 7.80 10.67
C GLN A 79 -23.84 7.70 10.55
N ALA A 80 -24.40 7.57 9.35
CA ALA A 80 -25.83 7.45 9.12
C ALA A 80 -26.45 6.21 9.78
N LEU A 81 -25.68 5.13 9.89
CA LEU A 81 -26.09 3.89 10.59
C LEU A 81 -25.98 3.97 12.11
N GLY A 82 -25.41 5.04 12.66
CA GLY A 82 -25.23 5.21 14.10
C GLY A 82 -24.48 4.02 14.72
N PHE A 83 -25.08 3.38 15.72
CA PHE A 83 -24.46 2.21 16.37
C PHE A 83 -24.21 1.03 15.40
N LEU A 84 -25.10 0.81 14.44
CA LEU A 84 -24.93 -0.22 13.41
C LEU A 84 -23.75 0.07 12.46
N GLY A 85 -23.33 1.33 12.37
CA GLY A 85 -22.16 1.75 11.59
C GLY A 85 -20.86 1.08 12.06
N ILE A 86 -20.75 0.70 13.33
CA ILE A 86 -19.60 -0.06 13.86
C ILE A 86 -19.52 -1.43 13.16
N PHE A 87 -20.63 -2.14 13.06
CA PHE A 87 -20.68 -3.45 12.39
C PHE A 87 -20.45 -3.33 10.90
N PHE A 88 -20.98 -2.28 10.28
CA PHE A 88 -20.75 -1.98 8.88
C PHE A 88 -19.26 -1.71 8.61
N PHE A 89 -18.61 -0.90 9.45
CA PHE A 89 -17.17 -0.66 9.39
C PHE A 89 -16.37 -1.97 9.52
N ILE A 90 -16.66 -2.81 10.53
CA ILE A 90 -16.00 -4.10 10.73
C ILE A 90 -16.19 -4.98 9.49
N GLY A 91 -17.39 -4.98 8.90
CA GLY A 91 -17.71 -5.70 7.67
C GLY A 91 -16.87 -5.23 6.49
N ILE A 92 -16.73 -3.91 6.27
CA ILE A 92 -15.87 -3.34 5.24
C ILE A 92 -14.42 -3.78 5.46
N MET A 93 -13.92 -3.65 6.69
CA MET A 93 -12.55 -4.05 7.02
C MET A 93 -12.31 -5.54 6.79
N ALA A 94 -13.27 -6.39 7.11
CA ALA A 94 -13.18 -7.82 6.87
C ALA A 94 -13.20 -8.15 5.37
N LEU A 95 -14.11 -7.54 4.62
CA LEU A 95 -14.25 -7.77 3.18
C LEU A 95 -13.05 -7.27 2.37
N GLN A 96 -12.47 -6.11 2.72
CA GLN A 96 -11.30 -5.60 2.01
C GLN A 96 -10.09 -6.52 2.11
N GLY A 97 -9.94 -7.28 3.21
CA GLY A 97 -8.90 -8.30 3.34
C GLY A 97 -9.07 -9.48 2.36
N LEU A 98 -10.28 -9.70 1.86
CA LEU A 98 -10.56 -10.71 0.83
C LEU A 98 -10.45 -10.13 -0.58
N ILE A 99 -10.90 -8.91 -0.78
CA ILE A 99 -10.98 -8.24 -2.10
C ILE A 99 -9.85 -7.22 -2.17
N VAL A 100 -8.75 -7.63 -2.72
CA VAL A 100 -7.46 -6.91 -2.76
C VAL A 100 -7.46 -5.67 -3.67
N PRO A 101 -8.30 -4.73 -3.79
CA PRO A 101 -7.87 -3.41 -4.21
C PRO A 101 -8.31 -2.25 -3.30
N LEU A 102 -8.96 -2.51 -2.16
CA LEU A 102 -9.31 -1.41 -1.26
C LEU A 102 -8.17 -1.19 -0.26
N PRO A 103 -7.46 -0.04 -0.30
CA PRO A 103 -6.42 0.25 0.67
C PRO A 103 -7.04 0.38 2.06
N SER A 104 -6.67 -0.52 2.97
CA SER A 104 -7.13 -0.49 4.37
C SER A 104 -6.79 0.83 5.07
N GLU A 105 -5.79 1.55 4.58
CA GLU A 105 -5.36 2.86 5.07
C GLU A 105 -6.48 3.90 4.98
N ILE A 106 -7.23 3.90 3.88
CA ILE A 106 -8.35 4.83 3.68
C ILE A 106 -9.46 4.53 4.69
N VAL A 107 -9.74 3.25 4.92
CA VAL A 107 -10.76 2.84 5.90
C VAL A 107 -10.33 3.15 7.33
N LEU A 108 -9.04 2.96 7.65
CA LEU A 108 -8.47 3.35 8.95
C LEU A 108 -8.47 4.88 9.15
N LEU A 109 -8.19 5.64 8.09
CA LEU A 109 -8.28 7.10 8.12
C LEU A 109 -9.71 7.54 8.45
N ALA A 110 -10.72 6.94 7.84
CA ALA A 110 -12.13 7.22 8.11
C ALA A 110 -12.49 6.97 9.58
N THR A 111 -11.85 6.01 10.28
CA THR A 111 -12.10 5.83 11.73
C THR A 111 -11.71 7.05 12.55
N GLY A 112 -10.60 7.69 12.21
CA GLY A 112 -10.17 8.95 12.84
C GLY A 112 -11.09 10.11 12.53
N MET A 113 -11.59 10.20 11.29
CA MET A 113 -12.54 11.24 10.87
C MET A 113 -13.87 11.12 11.63
N ILE A 114 -14.32 9.90 11.93
CA ILE A 114 -15.62 9.63 12.58
C ILE A 114 -15.51 9.70 14.10
N TRP A 115 -14.53 9.02 14.69
CA TRP A 115 -14.45 8.77 16.14
C TRP A 115 -13.25 9.45 16.82
N GLY A 116 -12.46 10.20 16.07
CA GLY A 116 -11.25 10.86 16.59
C GLY A 116 -10.10 9.88 16.85
N LEU A 117 -9.03 10.39 17.46
CA LEU A 117 -7.78 9.64 17.67
C LEU A 117 -7.98 8.36 18.48
N PHE A 118 -8.54 8.44 19.68
CA PHE A 118 -8.54 7.31 20.61
C PHE A 118 -9.55 6.24 20.20
N LEU A 119 -10.82 6.60 20.08
CA LEU A 119 -11.85 5.64 19.70
C LEU A 119 -11.65 5.12 18.28
N GLY A 120 -11.23 6.00 17.35
CA GLY A 120 -10.86 5.62 15.99
C GLY A 120 -9.68 4.65 15.95
N GLY A 121 -8.66 4.84 16.78
CA GLY A 121 -7.54 3.91 16.93
C GLY A 121 -7.98 2.52 17.43
N PHE A 122 -8.84 2.48 18.46
CA PHE A 122 -9.41 1.21 18.94
C PHE A 122 -10.28 0.53 17.88
N MET A 123 -11.13 1.27 17.18
CA MET A 123 -11.90 0.74 16.05
C MET A 123 -11.00 0.22 14.95
N GLY A 124 -9.93 0.93 14.61
CA GLY A 124 -8.93 0.50 13.64
C GLY A 124 -8.26 -0.83 14.02
N ILE A 125 -7.95 -1.05 15.30
CA ILE A 125 -7.42 -2.35 15.79
C ILE A 125 -8.47 -3.45 15.61
N ILE A 126 -9.72 -3.21 16.01
CA ILE A 126 -10.81 -4.18 15.87
C ILE A 126 -11.03 -4.54 14.41
N GLY A 127 -11.08 -3.55 13.52
CA GLY A 127 -11.21 -3.77 12.08
C GLY A 127 -10.03 -4.55 11.48
N SER A 128 -8.80 -4.22 11.89
CA SER A 128 -7.60 -4.95 11.46
C SER A 128 -7.60 -6.40 11.94
N LEU A 129 -8.08 -6.66 13.16
CA LEU A 129 -8.27 -8.01 13.67
C LEU A 129 -9.33 -8.78 12.87
N ALA A 130 -10.46 -8.15 12.58
CA ALA A 130 -11.53 -8.78 11.80
C ALA A 130 -11.04 -9.18 10.41
N ALA A 131 -10.35 -8.27 9.68
CA ALA A 131 -9.73 -8.56 8.40
C ALA A 131 -8.73 -9.71 8.48
N GLY A 132 -7.78 -9.62 9.40
CA GLY A 132 -6.72 -10.61 9.54
C GLY A 132 -7.25 -11.99 9.93
N VAL A 133 -8.17 -12.06 10.89
CA VAL A 133 -8.78 -13.32 11.35
C VAL A 133 -9.62 -13.96 10.24
N LEU A 134 -10.34 -13.16 9.45
CA LEU A 134 -11.08 -13.67 8.31
C LEU A 134 -10.14 -14.29 7.27
N CYS A 135 -9.08 -13.58 6.85
CA CYS A 135 -8.07 -14.10 5.92
C CYS A 135 -7.40 -15.38 6.44
N PHE A 136 -7.07 -15.41 7.74
CA PHE A 136 -6.50 -16.58 8.41
C PHE A 136 -7.43 -17.80 8.31
N TYR A 137 -8.71 -17.65 8.63
CA TYR A 137 -9.65 -18.78 8.57
C TYR A 137 -10.01 -19.19 7.16
N VAL A 138 -10.09 -18.24 6.23
CA VAL A 138 -10.33 -18.53 4.81
C VAL A 138 -9.21 -19.42 4.26
N SER A 139 -7.95 -19.10 4.55
CA SER A 139 -6.82 -19.92 4.13
C SER A 139 -6.72 -21.25 4.87
N LYS A 140 -6.97 -21.24 6.18
CA LYS A 140 -6.93 -22.46 6.99
C LYS A 140 -7.94 -23.50 6.54
N LYS A 141 -9.14 -23.07 6.09
CA LYS A 141 -10.20 -23.96 5.60
C LYS A 141 -10.12 -24.22 4.10
N GLY A 142 -9.81 -23.21 3.32
CA GLY A 142 -9.78 -23.28 1.85
C GLY A 142 -8.45 -23.73 1.26
N GLY A 143 -7.41 -23.79 2.07
CA GLY A 143 -6.07 -24.22 1.66
C GLY A 143 -5.34 -23.25 0.71
N ARG A 144 -4.18 -23.69 0.28
CA ARG A 144 -3.27 -22.91 -0.58
C ARG A 144 -3.91 -22.43 -1.90
N PRO A 145 -4.69 -23.24 -2.63
CA PRO A 145 -5.28 -22.79 -3.89
C PRO A 145 -6.20 -21.59 -3.71
N LEU A 146 -6.95 -21.53 -2.60
CA LEU A 146 -7.84 -20.40 -2.33
C LEU A 146 -7.05 -19.16 -1.94
N ALA A 147 -6.03 -19.28 -1.09
CA ALA A 147 -5.15 -18.18 -0.70
C ALA A 147 -4.41 -17.59 -1.92
N GLU A 148 -3.86 -18.44 -2.78
CA GLU A 148 -3.18 -18.01 -4.02
C GLU A 148 -4.14 -17.31 -4.99
N LYS A 149 -5.42 -17.68 -5.00
CA LYS A 149 -6.44 -17.03 -5.83
C LYS A 149 -6.72 -15.60 -5.41
N PHE A 150 -6.72 -15.32 -4.10
CA PHE A 150 -7.00 -13.98 -3.56
C PHE A 150 -5.77 -13.05 -3.60
N VAL A 151 -4.61 -13.60 -3.27
CA VAL A 151 -3.40 -12.77 -3.01
C VAL A 151 -2.32 -12.97 -4.08
N GLY A 152 -2.37 -14.09 -4.80
CA GLY A 152 -1.37 -14.47 -5.79
C GLY A 152 -0.24 -15.35 -5.22
N LYS A 153 0.20 -16.29 -6.04
CA LYS A 153 1.22 -17.30 -5.68
C LYS A 153 2.54 -16.70 -5.20
N LYS A 154 2.99 -15.61 -5.87
CA LYS A 154 4.27 -14.95 -5.53
C LYS A 154 4.22 -14.35 -4.13
N ALA A 155 3.13 -13.67 -3.78
CA ALA A 155 2.97 -13.03 -2.47
C ALA A 155 2.86 -14.07 -1.36
N ILE A 156 2.15 -15.19 -1.58
CA ILE A 156 2.08 -16.30 -0.61
C ILE A 156 3.47 -16.92 -0.39
N ASN A 157 4.25 -17.20 -1.46
CA ASN A 157 5.60 -17.76 -1.32
C ASN A 157 6.56 -16.82 -0.56
N MET A 158 6.46 -15.51 -0.78
CA MET A 158 7.24 -14.53 -0.03
C MET A 158 6.84 -14.50 1.45
N ALA A 159 5.55 -14.60 1.73
CA ALA A 159 5.03 -14.64 3.09
C ALA A 159 5.42 -15.95 3.81
N ASP A 160 5.40 -17.10 3.11
CA ASP A 160 5.88 -18.38 3.64
C ASP A 160 7.34 -18.24 4.13
N ALA A 161 8.24 -17.79 3.26
CA ALA A 161 9.66 -17.60 3.60
C ALA A 161 9.86 -16.61 4.76
N PHE A 162 9.01 -15.58 4.83
CA PHE A 162 9.06 -14.59 5.91
C PHE A 162 8.60 -15.18 7.25
N ILE A 163 7.53 -15.96 7.26
CA ILE A 163 7.03 -16.64 8.46
C ILE A 163 7.99 -17.75 8.91
N GLU A 164 8.55 -18.51 7.97
CA GLU A 164 9.55 -19.55 8.27
C GLU A 164 10.78 -18.94 8.97
N LYS A 165 11.24 -17.78 8.50
CA LYS A 165 12.42 -17.10 9.06
C LYS A 165 12.16 -16.43 10.40
N TYR A 166 11.01 -15.79 10.60
CA TYR A 166 10.75 -14.92 11.74
C TYR A 166 9.63 -15.41 12.68
N GLY A 167 8.89 -16.46 12.32
CA GLY A 167 7.80 -17.00 13.13
C GLY A 167 6.75 -15.95 13.49
N ILE A 168 6.40 -15.85 14.77
CA ILE A 168 5.41 -14.87 15.28
C ILE A 168 5.86 -13.43 15.06
N TRP A 169 7.19 -13.17 15.03
CA TRP A 169 7.72 -11.84 14.76
C TRP A 169 7.40 -11.38 13.34
N ALA A 170 7.22 -12.31 12.40
CA ALA A 170 6.77 -11.96 11.05
C ALA A 170 5.44 -11.22 11.07
N ILE A 171 4.52 -11.61 11.96
CA ILE A 171 3.22 -10.95 12.11
C ILE A 171 3.43 -9.54 12.66
N LEU A 172 4.14 -9.39 13.77
CA LEU A 172 4.40 -8.08 14.39
C LEU A 172 5.07 -7.12 13.40
N ILE A 173 6.15 -7.57 12.75
CA ILE A 173 6.90 -6.77 11.79
C ILE A 173 6.01 -6.33 10.61
N SER A 174 5.23 -7.26 10.06
CA SER A 174 4.34 -6.95 8.93
C SER A 174 3.22 -5.96 9.27
N ARG A 175 2.82 -5.88 10.54
CA ARG A 175 1.79 -4.95 11.00
C ARG A 175 2.33 -3.55 11.25
N VAL A 176 3.58 -3.45 11.73
CA VAL A 176 4.24 -2.17 12.01
C VAL A 176 4.77 -1.52 10.74
N LEU A 177 5.31 -2.31 9.81
CA LEU A 177 5.92 -1.78 8.60
C LEU A 177 4.89 -1.61 7.47
N PRO A 178 4.67 -0.38 6.98
CA PRO A 178 3.61 -0.08 6.01
C PRO A 178 3.86 -0.66 4.61
N PHE A 179 5.08 -1.09 4.30
CA PHE A 179 5.44 -1.67 3.00
C PHE A 179 5.35 -3.20 2.95
N ILE A 180 5.08 -3.86 4.08
CA ILE A 180 4.82 -5.30 4.09
C ILE A 180 3.31 -5.51 3.99
N ALA A 181 2.89 -6.21 2.94
CA ALA A 181 1.48 -6.46 2.71
C ALA A 181 0.87 -7.30 3.85
N PHE A 182 -0.16 -6.75 4.45
CA PHE A 182 -0.87 -7.29 5.61
C PHE A 182 -1.54 -8.65 5.30
N ASP A 183 -2.26 -8.72 4.20
CA ASP A 183 -3.13 -9.85 3.88
C ASP A 183 -2.37 -11.13 3.53
N PRO A 184 -1.30 -11.12 2.71
CA PRO A 184 -0.50 -12.32 2.45
C PRO A 184 0.01 -13.01 3.71
N ILE A 185 0.46 -12.23 4.72
CA ILE A 185 0.92 -12.78 6.00
C ILE A 185 -0.24 -13.43 6.78
N SER A 186 -1.44 -12.84 6.71
CA SER A 186 -2.63 -13.41 7.34
C SER A 186 -3.04 -14.73 6.72
N TYR A 187 -3.07 -14.80 5.38
CA TYR A 187 -3.35 -16.03 4.64
C TYR A 187 -2.31 -17.10 4.92
N THR A 188 -1.03 -16.76 4.86
CA THR A 188 0.06 -17.73 5.11
C THR A 188 0.03 -18.24 6.54
N SER A 189 -0.24 -17.39 7.53
CA SER A 189 -0.36 -17.81 8.93
C SER A 189 -1.44 -18.89 9.12
N GLY A 190 -2.54 -18.80 8.37
CA GLY A 190 -3.58 -19.82 8.34
C GLY A 190 -3.14 -21.11 7.64
N LEU A 191 -2.40 -21.01 6.54
CA LEU A 191 -1.88 -22.15 5.77
C LEU A 191 -0.85 -22.98 6.55
N VAL A 192 0.07 -22.34 7.25
CA VAL A 192 1.07 -23.04 8.08
C VAL A 192 0.50 -23.57 9.41
N GLY A 193 -0.81 -23.42 9.62
CA GLY A 193 -1.48 -23.92 10.81
C GLY A 193 -1.04 -23.23 12.11
N MET A 194 -0.64 -21.97 12.05
CA MET A 194 -0.26 -21.21 13.24
C MET A 194 -1.36 -21.22 14.28
N ASP A 195 -1.00 -21.22 15.55
CA ASP A 195 -1.96 -21.12 16.65
C ASP A 195 -2.73 -19.79 16.58
N VAL A 196 -4.06 -19.86 16.58
CA VAL A 196 -4.95 -18.71 16.42
C VAL A 196 -4.72 -17.65 17.50
N LYS A 197 -4.45 -18.05 18.74
CA LYS A 197 -4.22 -17.12 19.85
C LYS A 197 -2.93 -16.32 19.62
N LYS A 198 -1.85 -17.01 19.20
CA LYS A 198 -0.58 -16.36 18.86
C LYS A 198 -0.73 -15.41 17.70
N TYR A 199 -1.45 -15.83 16.64
CA TYR A 199 -1.73 -14.97 15.49
C TYR A 199 -2.55 -13.73 15.88
N THR A 200 -3.64 -13.90 16.64
CA THR A 200 -4.52 -12.82 17.07
C THR A 200 -3.79 -11.84 17.99
N LEU A 201 -3.01 -12.32 18.97
CA LEU A 201 -2.20 -11.46 19.83
C LEU A 201 -1.13 -10.70 19.06
N GLY A 202 -0.42 -11.36 18.14
CA GLY A 202 0.56 -10.70 17.28
C GLY A 202 -0.07 -9.63 16.39
N THR A 203 -1.26 -9.89 15.83
CA THR A 203 -2.01 -8.93 15.05
C THR A 203 -2.52 -7.77 15.89
N LEU A 204 -3.06 -8.04 17.08
CA LEU A 204 -3.56 -7.02 18.01
C LEU A 204 -2.44 -6.04 18.40
N ILE A 205 -1.31 -6.55 18.87
CA ILE A 205 -0.20 -5.71 19.32
C ILE A 205 0.42 -4.98 18.12
N GLY A 206 0.64 -5.69 17.00
CA GLY A 206 1.26 -5.13 15.81
C GLY A 206 0.40 -4.07 15.09
N ALA A 207 -0.93 -4.16 15.20
CA ALA A 207 -1.84 -3.20 14.58
C ALA A 207 -1.92 -1.86 15.34
N ILE A 208 -1.52 -1.80 16.61
CA ILE A 208 -1.63 -0.58 17.42
C ILE A 208 -0.97 0.63 16.76
N PRO A 209 0.32 0.62 16.40
CA PRO A 209 0.98 1.82 15.86
C PRO A 209 0.30 2.32 14.59
N ARG A 210 -0.05 1.40 13.69
CA ARG A 210 -0.69 1.73 12.41
C ARG A 210 -2.10 2.27 12.60
N ALA A 211 -2.93 1.62 13.41
CA ALA A 211 -4.30 2.03 13.64
C ALA A 211 -4.38 3.42 14.28
N PHE A 212 -3.55 3.66 15.30
CA PHE A 212 -3.49 4.97 15.94
C PHE A 212 -2.89 6.05 15.04
N PHE A 213 -1.90 5.73 14.21
CA PHE A 213 -1.33 6.66 13.26
C PHE A 213 -2.38 7.13 12.23
N PHE A 214 -3.12 6.22 11.61
CA PHE A 214 -4.17 6.60 10.65
C PHE A 214 -5.38 7.26 11.33
N ALA A 215 -5.75 6.84 12.54
CA ALA A 215 -6.78 7.51 13.31
C ALA A 215 -6.36 8.94 13.71
N TRP A 216 -5.10 9.15 14.07
CA TRP A 216 -4.55 10.48 14.30
C TRP A 216 -4.63 11.34 13.04
N LEU A 217 -4.14 10.85 11.92
CA LEU A 217 -4.25 11.56 10.63
C LEU A 217 -5.70 11.90 10.31
N GLY A 218 -6.61 10.92 10.41
CA GLY A 218 -8.03 11.12 10.15
C GLY A 218 -8.67 12.18 11.06
N SER A 219 -8.27 12.21 12.33
CA SER A 219 -8.80 13.18 13.29
C SER A 219 -8.43 14.63 12.99
N LEU A 220 -7.39 14.88 12.20
CA LEU A 220 -6.99 16.23 11.79
C LEU A 220 -7.98 16.87 10.81
N PHE A 221 -8.72 16.07 10.06
CA PHE A 221 -9.72 16.52 9.08
C PHE A 221 -11.09 15.83 9.27
N GLY A 222 -11.43 15.60 10.54
CA GLY A 222 -12.71 15.02 10.93
C GLY A 222 -13.89 15.82 10.39
N VAL A 223 -14.97 15.13 10.07
CA VAL A 223 -16.22 15.74 9.59
C VAL A 223 -17.02 16.19 10.80
N ASP A 224 -17.26 17.49 10.95
CA ASP A 224 -18.29 18.02 11.85
C ASP A 224 -19.63 18.03 11.09
N PRO A 225 -20.59 17.16 11.48
CA PRO A 225 -21.90 17.11 10.81
C PRO A 225 -22.68 18.44 10.90
N ASN A 226 -22.39 19.26 11.93
CA ASN A 226 -23.09 20.51 12.18
C ASN A 226 -22.48 21.71 11.44
N ASN A 227 -21.20 21.62 11.08
CA ASN A 227 -20.47 22.68 10.38
C ASN A 227 -19.43 22.09 9.42
N PRO A 228 -19.85 21.49 8.32
CA PRO A 228 -18.94 20.86 7.37
C PRO A 228 -18.20 21.94 6.55
N ASN A 229 -17.02 22.34 7.01
CA ASN A 229 -16.14 23.18 6.21
C ASN A 229 -15.30 22.31 5.26
N ILE A 230 -15.96 21.82 4.19
CA ILE A 230 -15.37 20.89 3.23
C ILE A 230 -14.10 21.47 2.59
N GLU A 231 -14.07 22.78 2.30
CA GLU A 231 -12.93 23.41 1.63
C GLU A 231 -11.69 23.41 2.53
N ALA A 232 -11.82 23.80 3.80
CA ALA A 232 -10.69 23.81 4.73
C ALA A 232 -10.20 22.39 5.05
N GLN A 233 -11.13 21.44 5.23
CA GLN A 233 -10.80 20.05 5.52
C GLN A 233 -10.15 19.34 4.33
N SER A 234 -10.62 19.58 3.11
CA SER A 234 -10.00 19.05 1.90
C SER A 234 -8.63 19.67 1.64
N ALA A 235 -8.43 20.96 1.94
CA ALA A 235 -7.13 21.60 1.84
C ALA A 235 -6.09 20.95 2.78
N LEU A 236 -6.46 20.70 4.04
CA LEU A 236 -5.61 19.98 4.99
C LEU A 236 -5.33 18.55 4.54
N PHE A 237 -6.35 17.83 4.06
CA PHE A 237 -6.22 16.48 3.50
C PHE A 237 -5.21 16.45 2.35
N ASN A 238 -5.32 17.40 1.40
CA ASN A 238 -4.44 17.50 0.26
C ASN A 238 -2.99 17.82 0.64
N ILE A 239 -2.78 18.70 1.62
CA ILE A 239 -1.45 19.03 2.14
C ILE A 239 -0.81 17.78 2.77
N ILE A 240 -1.53 17.06 3.63
CA ILE A 240 -1.05 15.84 4.27
C ILE A 240 -0.75 14.77 3.23
N LEU A 241 -1.64 14.58 2.25
CA LEU A 241 -1.44 13.64 1.15
C LEU A 241 -0.17 13.98 0.35
N LEU A 242 0.05 15.26 0.03
CA LEU A 242 1.25 15.73 -0.65
C LEU A 242 2.53 15.44 0.15
N ILE A 243 2.49 15.70 1.46
CA ILE A 243 3.63 15.41 2.36
C ILE A 243 3.93 13.91 2.36
N ILE A 244 2.92 13.04 2.48
CA ILE A 244 3.10 11.58 2.47
C ILE A 244 3.72 11.13 1.15
N VAL A 245 3.18 11.57 0.01
CA VAL A 245 3.70 11.23 -1.32
C VAL A 245 5.12 11.75 -1.49
N GLY A 246 5.42 12.98 -1.03
CA GLY A 246 6.75 13.56 -1.06
C GLY A 246 7.78 12.76 -0.24
N VAL A 247 7.41 12.37 0.99
CA VAL A 247 8.27 11.54 1.86
C VAL A 247 8.53 10.17 1.22
N LEU A 248 7.50 9.51 0.68
CA LEU A 248 7.66 8.24 -0.02
C LEU A 248 8.56 8.36 -1.25
N ALA A 249 8.41 9.44 -2.03
CA ALA A 249 9.27 9.72 -3.17
C ALA A 249 10.73 9.92 -2.76
N ILE A 250 10.99 10.67 -1.67
CA ILE A 250 12.33 10.88 -1.12
C ILE A 250 12.95 9.54 -0.67
N ILE A 251 12.20 8.72 0.07
CA ILE A 251 12.65 7.39 0.50
C ILE A 251 12.99 6.51 -0.70
N PHE A 252 12.14 6.51 -1.73
CA PHE A 252 12.35 5.73 -2.95
C PHE A 252 13.62 6.19 -3.70
N ILE A 253 13.80 7.50 -3.86
CA ILE A 253 14.99 8.09 -4.50
C ILE A 253 16.25 7.75 -3.70
N ALA A 254 16.22 7.91 -2.37
CA ALA A 254 17.33 7.57 -1.49
C ALA A 254 17.70 6.08 -1.59
N TYR A 255 16.71 5.19 -1.58
CA TYR A 255 16.91 3.75 -1.77
C TYR A 255 17.53 3.44 -3.15
N TYR A 256 17.01 4.05 -4.21
CA TYR A 256 17.53 3.87 -5.58
C TYR A 256 18.99 4.32 -5.70
N LEU A 257 19.30 5.50 -5.16
CA LEU A 257 20.67 6.03 -5.15
C LEU A 257 21.61 5.11 -4.35
N PHE A 258 21.18 4.67 -3.17
CA PHE A 258 21.96 3.75 -2.33
C PHE A 258 22.22 2.42 -3.04
N ALA A 259 21.20 1.80 -3.64
CA ALA A 259 21.33 0.57 -4.40
C ALA A 259 22.34 0.72 -5.56
N ARG A 260 22.25 1.83 -6.30
CA ARG A 260 23.17 2.14 -7.40
C ARG A 260 24.61 2.34 -6.94
N PHE A 261 24.82 3.02 -5.81
CA PHE A 261 26.14 3.20 -5.23
C PHE A 261 26.75 1.86 -4.75
N TYR A 262 25.92 1.00 -4.17
CA TYR A 262 26.34 -0.31 -3.69
C TYR A 262 26.77 -1.25 -4.84
N GLU A 263 25.99 -1.28 -5.94
CA GLU A 263 26.35 -2.04 -7.14
C GLU A 263 27.65 -1.55 -7.79
N LYS A 264 27.84 -0.24 -7.86
CA LYS A 264 29.08 0.36 -8.42
C LYS A 264 30.30 -0.02 -7.57
N LYS A 265 30.17 -0.03 -6.25
CA LYS A 265 31.27 -0.43 -5.33
C LYS A 265 31.62 -1.91 -5.46
N LYS A 266 30.62 -2.77 -5.67
CA LYS A 266 30.79 -4.22 -5.85
C LYS A 266 31.47 -4.54 -7.19
N SER A 267 31.19 -3.79 -8.25
CA SER A 267 31.84 -3.98 -9.57
C SER A 267 33.31 -3.55 -9.56
N VAL A 268 33.70 -2.56 -8.76
CA VAL A 268 35.10 -2.12 -8.62
C VAL A 268 35.92 -3.15 -7.82
N ASN A 269 35.35 -3.69 -6.72
CA ASN A 269 36.07 -4.68 -5.87
C ASN A 269 36.19 -6.08 -6.54
N ASN A 270 35.51 -6.36 -7.65
CA ASN A 270 35.67 -7.61 -8.41
C ASN A 270 36.69 -7.49 -9.54
N LEU A 271 37.34 -6.34 -9.73
CA LEU A 271 38.35 -6.06 -10.74
C LEU A 271 39.79 -6.02 -10.17
N ASP A 272 39.88 -6.04 -8.83
CA ASP A 272 41.13 -6.25 -8.08
C ASP A 272 41.20 -7.72 -7.59
#